data_1a7c0af6427416706429d87ec98890de
#
_entry.id   1a7c0af6427416706429d87ec98890de
#
_cell.length_a   1.000
_cell.length_b   1.000
_cell.length_c   1.000
_cell.angle_alpha   90.00
_cell.angle_beta   90.00
_cell.angle_gamma   90.00
#
_symmetry.space_group_name_H-M   'P 1'
#
loop_
_entity.id
_entity.type
_entity.pdbx_description
1 polymer ?
#
loop_
_entity_poly.entity_id
_entity_poly.type
_entity_poly.pdbx_seq_one_letter_code
_entity_poly.pdbx_strand_id
1 'polypeptide(L)'
;TITEQCPDVIILGEWLYNMDLLSGIEQLRTLVPSAKIIVLGSLADGLLIRDLFHAGARGYLYKSDDLCDCLTLAVDTVLRDRKYLSHTANAEYLVAIQSPQRDWHLDHEARHILQMLARGHRACEIAESLDIETRRVYHVRQKLRKRFNAETNEHLISVAAAEGFIYP
;
A
#
# COMPACT_ATOMS: atom_id res chain seq x y z
N THR A 1 6.47 18.79 17.78
CA THR A 1 6.22 17.37 17.42
C THR A 1 4.76 17.18 16.98
N ILE A 2 4.44 16.10 16.25
CA ILE A 2 3.07 15.81 15.74
C ILE A 2 2.07 15.65 16.91
N THR A 3 2.54 15.16 18.04
CA THR A 3 1.76 15.02 19.29
C THR A 3 1.41 16.36 19.94
N GLU A 4 2.22 17.39 19.77
CA GLU A 4 1.94 18.74 20.29
C GLU A 4 0.92 19.49 19.43
N GLN A 5 0.86 19.19 18.13
CA GLN A 5 -0.05 19.84 17.19
C GLN A 5 -1.47 19.28 17.24
N CYS A 6 -1.67 18.06 17.78
CA CYS A 6 -2.95 17.37 17.84
C CYS A 6 -3.79 17.48 16.55
N PRO A 7 -3.29 17.04 15.40
CA PRO A 7 -4.00 17.20 14.14
C PRO A 7 -5.28 16.35 14.11
N ASP A 8 -6.33 16.85 13.48
CA ASP A 8 -7.56 16.08 13.23
C ASP A 8 -7.40 15.09 12.08
N VAL A 9 -6.58 15.44 11.08
CA VAL A 9 -6.30 14.61 9.91
C VAL A 9 -4.80 14.58 9.63
N ILE A 10 -4.29 13.39 9.33
CA ILE A 10 -2.91 13.17 8.87
C ILE A 10 -2.97 12.61 7.45
N ILE A 11 -2.33 13.28 6.50
CA ILE A 11 -2.15 12.76 5.14
C ILE A 11 -0.76 12.14 5.08
N LEU A 12 -0.71 10.83 4.85
CA LEU A 12 0.50 10.05 4.87
C LEU A 12 0.86 9.60 3.46
N GLY A 13 2.07 9.92 3.01
CA GLY A 13 2.63 9.38 1.77
C GLY A 13 2.99 7.90 1.92
N GLU A 14 3.04 7.20 0.80
CA GLU A 14 3.33 5.75 0.77
C GLU A 14 4.76 5.38 1.18
N TRP A 15 5.70 6.32 1.11
CA TRP A 15 7.10 6.12 1.48
C TRP A 15 7.40 6.78 2.82
N LEU A 16 7.77 5.95 3.80
CA LEU A 16 8.21 6.38 5.12
C LEU A 16 9.69 6.03 5.29
N TYR A 17 10.44 6.96 5.87
CA TYR A 17 11.84 6.72 6.17
C TYR A 17 11.98 5.66 7.27
N ASN A 18 12.71 4.58 6.99
CA ASN A 18 13.05 3.49 7.92
C ASN A 18 11.87 2.65 8.48
N MET A 19 10.67 2.73 7.92
CA MET A 19 9.57 1.85 8.33
C MET A 19 8.62 1.54 7.17
N ASP A 20 7.93 0.43 7.27
CA ASP A 20 6.86 0.11 6.34
C ASP A 20 5.58 0.91 6.68
N LEU A 21 4.72 1.08 5.67
CA LEU A 21 3.53 1.92 5.76
C LEU A 21 2.52 1.41 6.81
N LEU A 22 2.34 0.09 6.95
CA LEU A 22 1.40 -0.48 7.91
C LEU A 22 1.85 -0.20 9.34
N SER A 23 3.12 -0.47 9.65
CA SER A 23 3.73 -0.14 10.96
C SER A 23 3.67 1.35 11.26
N GLY A 24 3.87 2.20 10.24
CA GLY A 24 3.75 3.66 10.38
C GLY A 24 2.35 4.10 10.80
N ILE A 25 1.30 3.52 10.21
CA ILE A 25 -0.09 3.80 10.58
C ILE A 25 -0.39 3.35 12.00
N GLU A 26 0.06 2.15 12.40
CA GLU A 26 -0.13 1.63 13.75
C GLU A 26 0.55 2.51 14.80
N GLN A 27 1.77 2.98 14.53
CA GLN A 27 2.47 3.92 15.41
C GLN A 27 1.74 5.26 15.51
N LEU A 28 1.29 5.83 14.39
CA LEU A 28 0.52 7.09 14.39
C LEU A 28 -0.76 6.98 15.19
N ARG A 29 -1.47 5.86 15.09
CA ARG A 29 -2.66 5.59 15.92
C ARG A 29 -2.37 5.55 17.42
N THR A 30 -1.19 5.07 17.80
CA THR A 30 -0.76 5.06 19.20
C THR A 30 -0.39 6.46 19.69
N LEU A 31 0.31 7.24 18.85
CA LEU A 31 0.80 8.58 19.18
C LEU A 31 -0.30 9.65 19.15
N VAL A 32 -1.22 9.57 18.18
CA VAL A 32 -2.31 10.54 17.96
C VAL A 32 -3.62 9.78 17.67
N PRO A 33 -4.25 9.17 18.69
CA PRO A 33 -5.41 8.29 18.50
C PRO A 33 -6.65 8.97 17.91
N SER A 34 -6.77 10.29 18.08
CA SER A 34 -7.89 11.09 17.56
C SER A 34 -7.77 11.40 16.07
N ALA A 35 -6.53 11.40 15.53
CA ALA A 35 -6.29 11.77 14.15
C ALA A 35 -6.81 10.73 13.16
N LYS A 36 -7.45 11.21 12.09
CA LYS A 36 -7.88 10.37 10.96
C LYS A 36 -6.76 10.29 9.94
N ILE A 37 -6.36 9.10 9.57
CA ILE A 37 -5.23 8.88 8.65
C ILE A 37 -5.75 8.65 7.24
N ILE A 38 -5.31 9.47 6.29
CA ILE A 38 -5.53 9.31 4.85
C ILE A 38 -4.19 8.93 4.23
N VAL A 39 -4.14 7.87 3.46
CA VAL A 39 -2.95 7.45 2.71
C VAL A 39 -3.02 7.96 1.28
N LEU A 40 -1.93 8.54 0.80
CA LEU A 40 -1.73 8.97 -0.58
C LEU A 40 -0.74 8.02 -1.25
N GLY A 41 -1.23 7.13 -2.12
CA GLY A 41 -0.43 6.08 -2.73
C GLY A 41 -0.43 6.07 -4.25
N SER A 42 0.60 5.46 -4.85
CA SER A 42 0.74 5.25 -6.29
C SER A 42 0.34 3.84 -6.75
N LEU A 43 -0.14 2.99 -5.83
CA LEU A 43 -0.61 1.65 -6.13
C LEU A 43 -2.13 1.57 -6.04
N ALA A 44 -2.77 1.18 -7.13
CA ALA A 44 -4.18 0.81 -7.11
C ALA A 44 -4.30 -0.69 -6.79
N ASP A 45 -4.02 -1.06 -5.53
CA ASP A 45 -4.01 -2.44 -5.03
C ASP A 45 -5.04 -2.59 -3.91
N GLY A 46 -6.13 -3.29 -4.19
CA GLY A 46 -7.24 -3.45 -3.25
C GLY A 46 -6.88 -4.23 -2.00
N LEU A 47 -5.93 -5.19 -2.07
CA LEU A 47 -5.45 -5.93 -0.90
C LEU A 47 -4.62 -5.04 0.02
N LEU A 48 -3.75 -4.20 -0.56
CA LEU A 48 -3.02 -3.18 0.20
C LEU A 48 -3.98 -2.24 0.91
N ILE A 49 -4.98 -1.72 0.18
CA ILE A 49 -5.99 -0.80 0.73
C ILE A 49 -6.75 -1.46 1.90
N ARG A 50 -7.13 -2.73 1.76
CA ARG A 50 -7.75 -3.50 2.83
C ARG A 50 -6.86 -3.58 4.06
N ASP A 51 -5.59 -3.93 3.88
CA ASP A 51 -4.62 -4.07 4.97
C ASP A 51 -4.36 -2.72 5.66
N LEU A 52 -4.28 -1.62 4.90
CA LEU A 52 -4.18 -0.26 5.44
C LEU A 52 -5.39 0.12 6.29
N PHE A 53 -6.61 -0.26 5.85
CA PHE A 53 -7.81 -0.04 6.64
C PHE A 53 -7.85 -0.88 7.92
N HIS A 54 -7.33 -2.10 7.90
CA HIS A 54 -7.18 -2.93 9.11
C HIS A 54 -6.16 -2.33 10.07
N ALA A 55 -5.05 -1.79 9.56
CA ALA A 55 -4.06 -1.07 10.36
C ALA A 55 -4.61 0.23 10.97
N GLY A 56 -5.67 0.80 10.37
CA GLY A 56 -6.41 1.94 10.92
C GLY A 56 -6.47 3.17 10.07
N ALA A 57 -6.03 3.13 8.83
CA ALA A 57 -6.30 4.19 7.87
C ALA A 57 -7.82 4.40 7.70
N ARG A 58 -8.22 5.64 7.42
CA ARG A 58 -9.61 6.03 7.16
C ARG A 58 -9.85 6.46 5.73
N GLY A 59 -8.79 6.80 4.99
CA GLY A 59 -8.88 7.13 3.58
C GLY A 59 -7.71 6.60 2.77
N TYR A 60 -7.94 6.35 1.48
CA TYR A 60 -6.88 6.07 0.51
C TYR A 60 -7.17 6.86 -0.77
N LEU A 61 -6.18 7.64 -1.19
CA LEU A 61 -6.18 8.41 -2.43
C LEU A 61 -5.15 7.83 -3.39
N TYR A 62 -5.59 7.42 -4.57
CA TYR A 62 -4.68 7.03 -5.64
C TYR A 62 -4.14 8.27 -6.35
N LYS A 63 -2.82 8.41 -6.44
CA LYS A 63 -2.16 9.64 -6.95
C LYS A 63 -2.52 10.00 -8.39
N SER A 64 -2.93 9.02 -9.19
CA SER A 64 -3.33 9.25 -10.59
C SER A 64 -4.81 9.61 -10.76
N ASP A 65 -5.61 9.54 -9.69
CA ASP A 65 -6.96 10.11 -9.69
C ASP A 65 -6.89 11.64 -9.54
N ASP A 66 -7.98 12.35 -9.81
CA ASP A 66 -8.03 13.81 -9.61
C ASP A 66 -7.96 14.15 -8.11
N LEU A 67 -6.75 14.52 -7.66
CA LEU A 67 -6.49 14.82 -6.27
C LEU A 67 -7.17 16.13 -5.81
N CYS A 68 -7.37 17.11 -6.71
CA CYS A 68 -7.98 18.39 -6.34
C CYS A 68 -9.41 18.18 -5.86
N ASP A 69 -10.19 17.40 -6.59
CA ASP A 69 -11.57 17.09 -6.25
C ASP A 69 -11.66 16.07 -5.11
N CYS A 70 -10.78 15.05 -5.12
CA CYS A 70 -10.82 13.96 -4.15
C CYS A 70 -10.37 14.37 -2.74
N LEU A 71 -9.37 15.26 -2.60
CA LEU A 71 -8.74 15.55 -1.32
C LEU A 71 -9.70 16.23 -0.34
N THR A 72 -10.40 17.27 -0.78
CA THR A 72 -11.37 18.01 0.05
C THR A 72 -12.49 17.07 0.52
N LEU A 73 -13.02 16.25 -0.39
CA LEU A 73 -14.08 15.30 -0.09
C LEU A 73 -13.59 14.18 0.85
N ALA A 74 -12.33 13.74 0.68
CA ALA A 74 -11.71 12.73 1.55
C ALA A 74 -11.62 13.26 2.99
N VAL A 75 -11.09 14.48 3.17
CA VAL A 75 -10.94 15.10 4.51
C VAL A 75 -12.30 15.25 5.18
N ASP A 76 -13.30 15.82 4.49
CA ASP A 76 -14.66 15.98 5.04
C ASP A 76 -15.30 14.63 5.41
N THR A 77 -15.10 13.61 4.58
CA THR A 77 -15.65 12.27 4.81
C THR A 77 -15.02 11.59 6.01
N VAL A 78 -13.69 11.64 6.15
CA VAL A 78 -13.01 10.97 7.27
C VAL A 78 -13.22 11.68 8.59
N LEU A 79 -13.39 13.00 8.60
CA LEU A 79 -13.76 13.78 9.78
C LEU A 79 -15.15 13.38 10.32
N ARG A 80 -16.04 12.89 9.47
CA ARG A 80 -17.33 12.31 9.85
C ARG A 80 -17.27 10.83 10.20
N ASP A 81 -16.09 10.29 10.49
CA ASP A 81 -15.84 8.88 10.82
C ASP A 81 -16.21 7.88 9.71
N ARG A 82 -16.32 8.33 8.47
CA ARG A 82 -16.55 7.47 7.29
C ARG A 82 -15.24 7.15 6.59
N LYS A 83 -15.19 5.99 5.94
CA LYS A 83 -14.06 5.64 5.06
C LYS A 83 -14.19 6.33 3.72
N TYR A 84 -13.07 6.76 3.14
CA TYR A 84 -13.01 7.34 1.81
C TYR A 84 -12.01 6.59 0.92
N LEU A 85 -12.40 6.38 -0.32
CA LEU A 85 -11.57 5.85 -1.40
C LEU A 85 -11.74 6.71 -2.64
N SER A 86 -10.65 7.08 -3.29
CA SER A 86 -10.72 7.69 -4.61
C SER A 86 -11.27 6.69 -5.64
N HIS A 87 -11.66 7.16 -6.81
CA HIS A 87 -12.43 6.36 -7.78
C HIS A 87 -11.75 5.03 -8.13
N THR A 88 -10.50 5.06 -8.57
CA THR A 88 -9.74 3.87 -8.95
C THR A 88 -9.48 2.96 -7.74
N ALA A 89 -9.11 3.55 -6.60
CA ALA A 89 -8.88 2.82 -5.36
C ALA A 89 -10.13 2.07 -4.88
N ASN A 90 -11.32 2.66 -5.04
CA ASN A 90 -12.58 2.04 -4.67
C ASN A 90 -12.91 0.84 -5.56
N ALA A 91 -12.68 0.94 -6.87
CA ALA A 91 -12.91 -0.16 -7.79
C ALA A 91 -12.04 -1.38 -7.43
N GLU A 92 -10.75 -1.17 -7.21
CA GLU A 92 -9.80 -2.23 -6.83
C GLU A 92 -10.12 -2.83 -5.45
N TYR A 93 -10.49 -2.00 -4.49
CA TYR A 93 -10.89 -2.46 -3.16
C TYR A 93 -12.11 -3.38 -3.21
N LEU A 94 -13.13 -3.03 -4.02
CA LEU A 94 -14.34 -3.85 -4.17
C LEU A 94 -14.01 -5.21 -4.79
N VAL A 95 -13.13 -5.26 -5.79
CA VAL A 95 -12.65 -6.53 -6.37
C VAL A 95 -11.95 -7.37 -5.30
N ALA A 96 -11.06 -6.76 -4.52
CA ALA A 96 -10.28 -7.45 -3.49
C ALA A 96 -11.15 -8.05 -2.38
N ILE A 97 -12.19 -7.35 -1.91
CA ILE A 97 -13.05 -7.86 -0.83
C ILE A 97 -14.03 -8.95 -1.29
N GLN A 98 -14.30 -9.06 -2.59
CA GLN A 98 -15.18 -10.08 -3.17
C GLN A 98 -14.44 -11.38 -3.49
N SER A 99 -13.10 -11.35 -3.55
CA SER A 99 -12.28 -12.52 -3.89
C SER A 99 -12.04 -13.40 -2.65
N PRO A 100 -12.20 -14.75 -2.74
CA PRO A 100 -11.85 -15.65 -1.65
C PRO A 100 -10.33 -15.58 -1.40
N GLN A 101 -9.92 -15.18 -0.20
CA GLN A 101 -8.52 -14.81 0.06
C GLN A 101 -7.77 -15.78 0.94
N ARG A 102 -6.54 -16.05 0.53
CA ARG A 102 -5.46 -16.47 1.42
C ARG A 102 -4.87 -15.22 2.10
N ASP A 103 -4.56 -15.34 3.38
CA ASP A 103 -4.01 -14.25 4.21
C ASP A 103 -2.52 -14.01 3.87
N TRP A 104 -2.29 -13.26 2.80
CA TRP A 104 -0.95 -12.88 2.34
C TRP A 104 -0.62 -11.46 2.81
N HIS A 105 -0.23 -11.29 4.06
CA HIS A 105 0.26 -9.98 4.53
C HIS A 105 1.60 -9.64 3.88
N LEU A 106 1.56 -8.88 2.78
CA LEU A 106 2.75 -8.28 2.18
C LEU A 106 2.88 -6.84 2.65
N ASP A 107 4.09 -6.47 3.09
CA ASP A 107 4.42 -5.08 3.36
C ASP A 107 4.45 -4.24 2.06
N HIS A 108 4.45 -2.92 2.23
CA HIS A 108 4.39 -1.99 1.11
C HIS A 108 5.60 -2.14 0.16
N GLU A 109 6.82 -2.32 0.71
CA GLU A 109 8.04 -2.52 -0.07
C GLU A 109 7.95 -3.78 -0.93
N ALA A 110 7.50 -4.90 -0.35
CA ALA A 110 7.35 -6.16 -1.07
C ALA A 110 6.32 -6.07 -2.19
N ARG A 111 5.21 -5.34 -2.00
CA ARG A 111 4.20 -5.09 -3.04
C ARG A 111 4.75 -4.28 -4.20
N HIS A 112 5.49 -3.18 -3.91
CA HIS A 112 6.14 -2.39 -4.95
C HIS A 112 7.15 -3.19 -5.75
N ILE A 113 8.03 -3.92 -5.08
CA ILE A 113 9.01 -4.79 -5.74
C ILE A 113 8.29 -5.82 -6.62
N LEU A 114 7.25 -6.46 -6.11
CA LEU A 114 6.48 -7.46 -6.85
C LEU A 114 5.83 -6.87 -8.12
N GLN A 115 5.24 -5.69 -8.02
CA GLN A 115 4.64 -5.01 -9.17
C GLN A 115 5.67 -4.58 -10.21
N MET A 116 6.82 -4.05 -9.77
CA MET A 116 7.89 -3.68 -10.71
C MET A 116 8.50 -4.90 -11.40
N LEU A 117 8.64 -6.03 -10.68
CA LEU A 117 9.04 -7.32 -11.28
C LEU A 117 8.04 -7.78 -12.33
N ALA A 118 6.74 -7.66 -12.06
CA ALA A 118 5.69 -8.02 -13.01
C ALA A 118 5.70 -7.16 -14.28
N ARG A 119 6.12 -5.89 -14.17
CA ARG A 119 6.34 -4.99 -15.32
C ARG A 119 7.65 -5.24 -16.06
N GLY A 120 8.45 -6.22 -15.64
CA GLY A 120 9.70 -6.59 -16.29
C GLY A 120 10.92 -5.77 -15.88
N HIS A 121 10.83 -4.95 -14.83
CA HIS A 121 11.99 -4.19 -14.34
C HIS A 121 13.06 -5.10 -13.74
N ARG A 122 14.33 -4.75 -13.98
CA ARG A 122 15.49 -5.44 -13.40
C ARG A 122 15.70 -4.99 -11.95
N ALA A 123 16.37 -5.84 -11.17
CA ALA A 123 16.61 -5.55 -9.74
C ALA A 123 17.38 -4.23 -9.50
N CYS A 124 18.28 -3.82 -10.40
CA CYS A 124 18.98 -2.53 -10.32
C CYS A 124 18.04 -1.34 -10.54
N GLU A 125 17.13 -1.44 -11.53
CA GLU A 125 16.16 -0.39 -11.85
C GLU A 125 15.13 -0.23 -10.70
N ILE A 126 14.73 -1.35 -10.11
CA ILE A 126 13.87 -1.36 -8.92
C ILE A 126 14.58 -0.68 -7.74
N ALA A 127 15.84 -1.03 -7.49
CA ALA A 127 16.64 -0.48 -6.41
C ALA A 127 16.80 1.05 -6.54
N GLU A 128 17.10 1.52 -7.76
CA GLU A 128 17.21 2.95 -8.08
C GLU A 128 15.87 3.68 -7.90
N SER A 129 14.78 3.09 -8.39
CA SER A 129 13.43 3.69 -8.28
C SER A 129 12.94 3.80 -6.84
N LEU A 130 13.34 2.87 -5.96
CA LEU A 130 12.91 2.80 -4.57
C LEU A 130 13.92 3.42 -3.58
N ASP A 131 15.06 3.93 -4.10
CA ASP A 131 16.18 4.45 -3.30
C ASP A 131 16.66 3.45 -2.22
N ILE A 132 16.83 2.19 -2.63
CA ILE A 132 17.30 1.09 -1.77
C ILE A 132 18.46 0.35 -2.42
N GLU A 133 19.20 -0.42 -1.63
CA GLU A 133 20.27 -1.27 -2.17
C GLU A 133 19.71 -2.42 -3.05
N THR A 134 20.36 -2.71 -4.16
CA THR A 134 20.00 -3.85 -5.04
C THR A 134 19.97 -5.18 -4.28
N ARG A 135 20.86 -5.34 -3.28
CA ARG A 135 20.87 -6.50 -2.38
C ARG A 135 19.55 -6.63 -1.61
N ARG A 136 18.94 -5.53 -1.21
CA ARG A 136 17.63 -5.50 -0.53
C ARG A 136 16.53 -6.04 -1.45
N VAL A 137 16.52 -5.62 -2.72
CA VAL A 137 15.57 -6.14 -3.73
C VAL A 137 15.70 -7.65 -3.88
N TYR A 138 16.93 -8.17 -3.99
CA TYR A 138 17.15 -9.63 -4.05
C TYR A 138 16.64 -10.36 -2.82
N HIS A 139 16.85 -9.79 -1.62
CA HIS A 139 16.39 -10.39 -0.37
C HIS A 139 14.85 -10.45 -0.29
N VAL A 140 14.18 -9.34 -0.62
CA VAL A 140 12.70 -9.27 -0.64
C VAL A 140 12.14 -10.23 -1.69
N ARG A 141 12.73 -10.27 -2.90
CA ARG A 141 12.34 -11.21 -3.95
C ARG A 141 12.45 -12.66 -3.50
N GLN A 142 13.52 -13.02 -2.80
CA GLN A 142 13.69 -14.37 -2.26
C GLN A 142 12.63 -14.70 -1.20
N LYS A 143 12.29 -13.75 -0.33
CA LYS A 143 11.19 -13.89 0.64
C LYS A 143 9.85 -14.09 -0.06
N LEU A 144 9.56 -13.29 -1.09
CA LEU A 144 8.35 -13.41 -1.92
C LEU A 144 8.27 -14.80 -2.56
N ARG A 145 9.33 -15.27 -3.21
CA ARG A 145 9.36 -16.61 -3.81
C ARG A 145 9.06 -17.71 -2.79
N LYS A 146 9.67 -17.66 -1.61
CA LYS A 146 9.37 -18.62 -0.53
C LYS A 146 7.90 -18.54 -0.09
N ARG A 147 7.37 -17.33 0.07
CA ARG A 147 6.01 -17.11 0.55
C ARG A 147 4.96 -17.58 -0.44
N PHE A 148 5.17 -17.33 -1.74
CA PHE A 148 4.30 -17.78 -2.82
C PHE A 148 4.60 -19.20 -3.29
N ASN A 149 5.54 -19.89 -2.64
CA ASN A 149 6.04 -21.23 -3.04
C ASN A 149 6.43 -21.29 -4.52
N ALA A 150 7.13 -20.24 -4.98
CA ALA A 150 7.55 -20.07 -6.36
C ALA A 150 9.02 -20.41 -6.55
N GLU A 151 9.34 -21.24 -7.55
CA GLU A 151 10.71 -21.64 -7.86
C GLU A 151 11.44 -20.61 -8.73
N THR A 152 10.72 -19.92 -9.61
CA THR A 152 11.26 -18.90 -10.52
C THR A 152 10.54 -17.55 -10.33
N ASN A 153 11.06 -16.50 -10.95
CA ASN A 153 10.39 -15.18 -10.94
C ASN A 153 9.10 -15.21 -11.77
N GLU A 154 9.12 -15.92 -12.90
CA GLU A 154 7.96 -16.07 -13.77
C GLU A 154 6.84 -16.80 -13.03
N HIS A 155 7.19 -17.85 -12.27
CA HIS A 155 6.24 -18.57 -11.42
C HIS A 155 5.72 -17.67 -10.30
N LEU A 156 6.58 -16.86 -9.66
CA LEU A 156 6.17 -15.87 -8.65
C LEU A 156 5.15 -14.87 -9.23
N ILE A 157 5.43 -14.32 -10.41
CA ILE A 157 4.53 -13.37 -11.10
C ILE A 157 3.20 -14.04 -11.44
N SER A 158 3.24 -15.26 -11.98
CA SER A 158 2.02 -16.02 -12.32
C SER A 158 1.14 -16.30 -11.10
N VAL A 159 1.73 -16.75 -9.99
CA VAL A 159 0.99 -17.02 -8.75
C VAL A 159 0.46 -15.72 -8.15
N ALA A 160 1.27 -14.66 -8.13
CA ALA A 160 0.86 -13.37 -7.61
C ALA A 160 -0.28 -12.74 -8.43
N ALA A 161 -0.31 -12.94 -9.74
CA ALA A 161 -1.42 -12.53 -10.60
C ALA A 161 -2.69 -13.34 -10.32
N ALA A 162 -2.57 -14.66 -10.17
CA ALA A 162 -3.71 -15.53 -9.84
C ALA A 162 -4.33 -15.19 -8.48
N GLU A 163 -3.51 -14.74 -7.52
CA GLU A 163 -3.95 -14.33 -6.17
C GLU A 163 -4.36 -12.84 -6.10
N GLY A 164 -4.32 -12.09 -7.22
CA GLY A 164 -4.79 -10.71 -7.30
C GLY A 164 -3.83 -9.64 -6.74
N PHE A 165 -2.53 -9.96 -6.58
CA PHE A 165 -1.53 -8.98 -6.13
C PHE A 165 -0.98 -8.11 -7.25
N ILE A 166 -1.09 -8.54 -8.48
CA ILE A 166 -0.65 -7.84 -9.68
C ILE A 166 -1.66 -8.02 -10.79
N TYR A 167 -1.84 -6.98 -11.58
CA TYR A 167 -2.62 -7.01 -12.80
C TYR A 167 -1.67 -6.88 -13.99
N PRO A 168 -1.77 -7.77 -14.98
CA PRO A 168 -0.93 -7.73 -16.17
C PRO A 168 -1.19 -6.48 -17.04
#